data_81e9e088d5686bf2d3663782f661a29e
#
_entry.id   81e9e088d5686bf2d3663782f661a29e
#
_cell.length_a   1.000
_cell.length_b   1.000
_cell.length_c   1.000
_cell.angle_alpha   90.00
_cell.angle_beta   90.00
_cell.angle_gamma   90.00
#
_symmetry.space_group_name_H-M   'P 1'
#
loop_
_entity.id
_entity.type
_entity.pdbx_description
1 polymer ?
#
loop_
_entity_poly.entity_id
_entity_poly.type
_entity_poly.pdbx_seq_one_letter_code
_entity_poly.pdbx_strand_id
1 'polypeptide(L)'
;MRQYTGMYIIRPTLDEEATKAVIADIEKVFTDRGGKILEVNEWGIRELAYEIEDFTKGYYVKFLVEAGIDAVDEYDRICNIKEDIIRHILVKED
;
A
#
# COMPACT_ATOMS: atom_id res chain seq x y z
N MET A 1 -7.75 17.70 -6.35
CA MET A 1 -7.34 16.43 -5.72
C MET A 1 -8.38 15.94 -4.76
N ARG A 2 -8.40 14.65 -4.53
CA ARG A 2 -9.36 14.01 -3.61
C ARG A 2 -8.64 13.20 -2.57
N GLN A 3 -9.32 12.91 -1.47
CA GLN A 3 -8.76 12.08 -0.41
C GLN A 3 -9.14 10.63 -0.62
N TYR A 4 -8.21 9.74 -0.36
CA TYR A 4 -8.39 8.29 -0.46
C TYR A 4 -7.80 7.60 0.75
N THR A 5 -8.49 6.55 1.19
CA THR A 5 -7.95 5.63 2.19
C THR A 5 -7.52 4.37 1.47
N GLY A 6 -6.28 3.99 1.63
CA GLY A 6 -5.74 2.79 1.03
C GLY A 6 -5.22 1.81 2.06
N MET A 7 -5.12 0.57 1.64
CA MET A 7 -4.49 -0.47 2.44
C MET A 7 -3.80 -1.42 1.48
N TYR A 8 -2.59 -1.82 1.82
CA TYR A 8 -1.91 -2.87 1.11
C TYR A 8 -1.27 -3.83 2.08
N ILE A 9 -1.06 -5.04 1.60
CA ILE A 9 -0.49 -6.13 2.40
C ILE A 9 0.80 -6.56 1.72
N ILE A 10 1.89 -6.48 2.47
CA ILE A 10 3.22 -6.88 2.01
C ILE A 10 3.45 -8.32 2.48
N ARG A 11 4.04 -9.15 1.63
CA ARG A 11 4.33 -10.55 2.01
C ARG A 11 5.18 -10.57 3.29
N PRO A 12 4.96 -11.55 4.17
CA PRO A 12 5.56 -11.54 5.50
C PRO A 12 7.02 -12.02 5.52
N THR A 13 7.56 -12.44 4.40
CA THR A 13 8.90 -13.03 4.30
C THR A 13 10.01 -12.00 4.15
N LEU A 14 9.69 -10.72 3.98
CA LEU A 14 10.67 -9.65 3.87
C LEU A 14 11.20 -9.27 5.25
N ASP A 15 12.47 -8.87 5.30
CA ASP A 15 13.03 -8.29 6.51
C ASP A 15 12.51 -6.86 6.71
N GLU A 16 12.85 -6.23 7.83
CA GLU A 16 12.39 -4.90 8.16
C GLU A 16 12.82 -3.86 7.12
N GLU A 17 14.06 -3.93 6.68
CA GLU A 17 14.60 -2.97 5.72
C GLU A 17 13.89 -3.07 4.37
N ALA A 18 13.69 -4.28 3.86
CA ALA A 18 12.99 -4.50 2.61
C ALA A 18 11.51 -4.09 2.72
N THR A 19 10.88 -4.33 3.85
CA THR A 19 9.50 -3.90 4.10
C THR A 19 9.39 -2.38 4.05
N LYS A 20 10.31 -1.67 4.69
CA LYS A 20 10.32 -0.20 4.68
C LYS A 20 10.58 0.36 3.28
N ALA A 21 11.39 -0.32 2.49
CA ALA A 21 11.64 0.08 1.10
C ALA A 21 10.37 -0.01 0.26
N VAL A 22 9.56 -1.04 0.44
CA VAL A 22 8.27 -1.17 -0.25
C VAL A 22 7.34 -0.03 0.15
N ILE A 23 7.24 0.28 1.43
CA ILE A 23 6.42 1.38 1.93
C ILE A 23 6.86 2.71 1.32
N ALA A 24 8.16 2.97 1.29
CA ALA A 24 8.71 4.19 0.69
C ALA A 24 8.37 4.30 -0.79
N ASP A 25 8.46 3.20 -1.53
CA ASP A 25 8.11 3.16 -2.95
C ASP A 25 6.64 3.52 -3.19
N ILE A 26 5.75 3.01 -2.34
CA ILE A 26 4.31 3.31 -2.46
C ILE A 26 4.05 4.79 -2.16
N GLU A 27 4.64 5.33 -1.10
CA GLU A 27 4.49 6.75 -0.77
C GLU A 27 4.98 7.63 -1.92
N LYS A 28 6.08 7.26 -2.54
CA LYS A 28 6.67 7.99 -3.64
C LYS A 28 5.78 8.05 -4.87
N VAL A 29 4.98 7.01 -5.11
CA VAL A 29 3.98 7.03 -6.18
C VAL A 29 3.09 8.26 -6.08
N PHE A 30 2.67 8.60 -4.87
CA PHE A 30 1.79 9.74 -4.64
C PHE A 30 2.56 11.06 -4.62
N THR A 31 3.67 11.12 -3.90
CA THR A 31 4.43 12.37 -3.75
C THR A 31 5.06 12.84 -5.06
N ASP A 32 5.52 11.93 -5.90
CA ASP A 32 6.10 12.27 -7.21
C ASP A 32 5.06 12.87 -8.16
N ARG A 33 3.77 12.68 -7.89
CA ARG A 33 2.68 13.18 -8.71
C ARG A 33 1.90 14.31 -8.03
N GLY A 34 2.56 15.00 -7.10
CA GLY A 34 1.97 16.14 -6.41
C GLY A 34 0.96 15.78 -5.34
N GLY A 35 0.84 14.51 -5.00
CA GLY A 35 -0.04 14.07 -3.92
C GLY A 35 0.61 14.30 -2.55
N LYS A 36 -0.20 14.15 -1.52
CA LYS A 36 0.24 14.37 -0.16
C LYS A 36 -0.19 13.22 0.73
N ILE A 37 0.77 12.63 1.41
CA ILE A 37 0.48 11.58 2.40
C ILE A 37 0.03 12.27 3.68
N LEU A 38 -1.20 12.02 4.09
CA LEU A 38 -1.80 12.63 5.27
C LEU A 38 -1.58 11.79 6.52
N GLU A 39 -1.60 10.46 6.36
CA GLU A 39 -1.43 9.55 7.49
C GLU A 39 -0.95 8.20 6.98
N VAL A 40 -0.08 7.55 7.73
CA VAL A 40 0.37 6.18 7.45
C VAL A 40 0.36 5.40 8.76
N ASN A 41 -0.33 4.26 8.75
CA ASN A 41 -0.40 3.36 9.89
C ASN A 41 0.14 1.99 9.48
N GLU A 42 1.26 1.60 10.05
CA GLU A 42 1.84 0.28 9.86
C GLU A 42 1.30 -0.64 10.95
N TRP A 43 0.40 -1.53 10.56
CA TRP A 43 -0.22 -2.45 11.53
C TRP A 43 0.69 -3.63 11.88
N GLY A 44 1.71 -3.88 11.05
CA GLY A 44 2.60 -5.00 11.26
C GLY A 44 2.02 -6.31 10.75
N ILE A 45 2.65 -7.41 11.17
CA ILE A 45 2.25 -8.75 10.75
C ILE A 45 0.92 -9.13 11.39
N ARG A 46 -0.03 -9.55 10.56
CA ARG A 46 -1.34 -10.00 11.01
C ARG A 46 -1.79 -11.21 10.20
N GLU A 47 -2.65 -12.03 10.78
CA GLU A 47 -3.21 -13.17 10.08
C GLU A 47 -4.19 -12.68 9.02
N LEU A 48 -4.15 -13.32 7.85
CA LEU A 48 -5.10 -13.07 6.77
C LEU A 48 -6.40 -13.80 7.08
N ALA A 49 -7.53 -13.23 6.64
CA ALA A 49 -8.85 -13.87 6.79
C ALA A 49 -8.91 -15.19 6.01
N TYR A 50 -8.15 -15.28 4.92
CA TYR A 50 -8.00 -16.49 4.11
C TYR A 50 -6.63 -16.42 3.44
N GLU A 51 -6.14 -17.56 2.99
CA GLU A 51 -4.84 -17.68 2.36
C GLU A 51 -4.80 -16.89 1.04
N ILE A 52 -3.74 -16.11 0.84
CA ILE A 52 -3.47 -15.36 -0.40
C ILE A 52 -2.09 -15.74 -0.88
N GLU A 53 -1.97 -16.26 -2.12
CA GLU A 53 -0.70 -16.66 -2.73
C GLU A 53 0.15 -17.53 -1.81
N ASP A 54 -0.49 -18.49 -1.14
CA ASP A 54 0.12 -19.42 -0.18
C ASP A 54 0.60 -18.78 1.13
N PHE A 55 0.30 -17.51 1.36
CA PHE A 55 0.59 -16.84 2.62
C PHE A 55 -0.63 -16.87 3.54
N THR A 56 -0.41 -17.13 4.82
CA THR A 56 -1.45 -17.09 5.85
C THR A 56 -1.38 -15.82 6.68
N LYS A 57 -0.29 -15.08 6.56
CA LYS A 57 -0.05 -13.81 7.25
C LYS A 57 0.44 -12.78 6.26
N GLY A 58 0.38 -11.51 6.65
CA GLY A 58 0.91 -10.42 5.86
C GLY A 58 1.22 -9.21 6.71
N TYR A 59 2.03 -8.31 6.18
CA TYR A 59 2.36 -7.05 6.84
C TYR A 59 1.39 -5.99 6.31
N TYR A 60 0.52 -5.49 7.19
CA TYR A 60 -0.55 -4.57 6.84
C TYR A 60 -0.11 -3.11 6.97
N VAL A 61 -0.38 -2.32 5.93
CA VAL A 61 -0.16 -0.87 5.95
C VAL A 61 -1.44 -0.18 5.50
N LYS A 62 -1.94 0.73 6.32
CA LYS A 62 -3.10 1.56 6.00
C LYS A 62 -2.63 3.00 5.86
N PHE A 63 -3.18 3.74 4.90
CA PHE A 63 -2.77 5.13 4.69
C PHE A 63 -3.93 6.00 4.22
N LEU A 64 -3.81 7.30 4.50
CA LEU A 64 -4.71 8.32 3.99
C LEU A 64 -3.89 9.27 3.12
N VAL A 65 -4.38 9.54 1.92
CA VAL A 65 -3.64 10.34 0.94
C VAL A 65 -4.57 11.31 0.22
N GLU A 66 -4.04 12.46 -0.15
CA GLU A 66 -4.69 13.40 -1.05
C GLU A 66 -3.97 13.32 -2.40
N ALA A 67 -4.70 13.00 -3.46
CA ALA A 67 -4.08 12.71 -4.75
C ALA A 67 -5.02 12.96 -5.93
N GLY A 68 -4.42 13.05 -7.12
CA GLY A 68 -5.15 13.09 -8.38
C GLY A 68 -5.30 11.68 -8.95
N ILE A 69 -6.09 11.56 -10.00
CA ILE A 69 -6.41 10.27 -10.63
C ILE A 69 -5.16 9.60 -11.23
N ASP A 70 -4.20 10.37 -11.71
CA ASP A 70 -2.95 9.84 -12.26
C ASP A 70 -2.16 9.05 -11.20
N ALA A 71 -2.13 9.56 -9.97
CA ALA A 71 -1.47 8.87 -8.86
C ALA A 71 -2.24 7.61 -8.45
N VAL A 72 -3.56 7.68 -8.46
CA VAL A 72 -4.42 6.52 -8.15
C VAL A 72 -4.18 5.39 -9.16
N ASP A 73 -4.14 5.71 -10.44
CA ASP A 73 -3.89 4.73 -11.50
C ASP A 73 -2.50 4.12 -11.37
N GLU A 74 -1.51 4.94 -11.05
CA GLU A 74 -0.14 4.45 -10.87
C GLU A 74 0.00 3.57 -9.62
N TYR A 75 -0.68 3.91 -8.55
CA TYR A 75 -0.71 3.07 -7.35
C TYR A 75 -1.24 1.66 -7.68
N ASP A 76 -2.35 1.60 -8.41
CA ASP A 76 -2.93 0.32 -8.81
C ASP A 76 -1.97 -0.47 -9.69
N ARG A 77 -1.34 0.19 -10.67
CA ARG A 77 -0.39 -0.44 -11.57
C ARG A 77 0.84 -0.99 -10.81
N ILE A 78 1.41 -0.18 -9.94
CA ILE A 78 2.61 -0.56 -9.16
C ILE A 78 2.28 -1.73 -8.22
N CYS A 79 1.16 -1.69 -7.54
CA CYS A 79 0.76 -2.77 -6.64
C CYS A 79 0.53 -4.08 -7.39
N ASN A 80 0.02 -4.01 -8.62
CA ASN A 80 -0.20 -5.22 -9.43
C ASN A 80 1.10 -5.84 -9.95
N ILE A 81 2.14 -5.05 -10.19
CA ILE A 81 3.41 -5.57 -10.71
C ILE A 81 4.44 -5.88 -9.62
N LYS A 82 4.28 -5.34 -8.41
CA LYS A 82 5.21 -5.63 -7.29
C LYS A 82 4.86 -6.97 -6.66
N GLU A 83 5.77 -7.92 -6.78
CA GLU A 83 5.59 -9.24 -6.19
C GLU A 83 5.53 -9.20 -4.66
N ASP A 84 6.11 -8.17 -4.05
CA ASP A 84 6.12 -8.01 -2.60
C ASP A 84 4.77 -7.61 -2.03
N ILE A 85 3.86 -7.08 -2.86
CA ILE A 85 2.52 -6.70 -2.45
C ILE A 85 1.54 -7.78 -2.89
N ILE A 86 0.94 -8.47 -1.91
CA ILE A 86 0.03 -9.58 -2.18
C ILE A 86 -1.42 -9.15 -2.31
N ARG A 87 -1.77 -7.97 -1.80
CA ARG A 87 -3.11 -7.41 -1.93
C ARG A 87 -3.09 -5.91 -1.71
N HIS A 88 -3.98 -5.19 -2.38
CA HIS A 88 -4.13 -3.75 -2.20
C HIS A 88 -5.56 -3.29 -2.48
N ILE A 89 -5.97 -2.22 -1.82
CA ILE A 89 -7.24 -1.52 -2.09
C ILE A 89 -7.01 -0.01 -1.98
N LEU A 90 -7.92 0.75 -2.59
CA LEU A 90 -7.96 2.19 -2.43
C LEU A 90 -9.43 2.63 -2.53
N VAL A 91 -9.90 3.34 -1.50
CA VAL A 91 -11.28 3.78 -1.39
C VAL A 91 -11.31 5.30 -1.34
N LYS A 92 -12.14 5.89 -2.20
CA LYS A 92 -12.32 7.34 -2.21
C LYS A 92 -13.09 7.78 -0.96
N GLU A 93 -12.55 8.79 -0.27
CA GLU A 93 -13.22 9.41 0.84
C GLU A 93 -14.08 10.59 0.36
N ASP A 94 -15.24 10.71 0.92
CA ASP A 94 -16.14 11.82 0.58
C ASP A 94 -16.12 12.92 1.63
#